data_c5210ca717289797c1be5f0420ea8cd6
#
_entry.id   c5210ca717289797c1be5f0420ea8cd6
#
_cell.length_a   1.000
_cell.length_b   1.000
_cell.length_c   1.000
_cell.angle_alpha   90.00
_cell.angle_beta   90.00
_cell.angle_gamma   90.00
#
_symmetry.space_group_name_H-M   'P 1'
#
loop_
_entity.id
_entity.type
_entity.pdbx_description
1 polymer ?
#
loop_
_entity_poly.entity_id
_entity_poly.type
_entity_poly.pdbx_seq_one_letter_code
_entity_poly.pdbx_strand_id
1 'polypeptide(L)'
;MHIHPVGTRALLVELDGLSQVMAWHEALTAQPLKDQVDAIAAATTLLLTFNTPNSAHAAAEFLKDFHPSARSVEEPRLVEIDVLYDGEDVDEAASLLGMSREGLIDWHTSTEWLAAFGGFAPGFTYCTPADASRGVDIPRRSTPRTAVPAGAVGIAGNFSAVYPRVSPGGWQLLGTTTTPMWESDAQPPALVQPGDRVRYRAVSSLPDIVSTTPFGRRTPARLPRMEVIDPGLVTLFQDQGRPGRGNLGVTPSGAADQAAAATANVAVGNPRGATVLENIGGIRLRALTDTVICVTGAQARVLLDEMPVHLARPVLVTAGSTVIVEPATYGMRSYIAIRGGIVADTELGSASTDVLSGLGPAPVRIGDIIGVLPRSSAMTDAQLTNPLRVSEGSHGQTSGVLRCVLGPRDDWFTQDSLDAFLERKWEVTPQSNRVGLRLTAASAAEAPLQRAREGELPSEGMVAGSVQVPPSGEPVVFLRDHAVTGGYPVIATVLEEDIDIAAQLPPGATVRFELVEG
;
A
#
# COMPACT_ATOMS: atom_id res chain seq x y z
N MET A 1 3.10 -0.20 -28.20
CA MET A 1 3.12 -0.98 -26.93
C MET A 1 4.55 -1.23 -26.51
N HIS A 2 4.90 -0.97 -25.24
CA HIS A 2 6.18 -1.32 -24.62
C HIS A 2 5.94 -2.10 -23.33
N ILE A 3 6.79 -3.08 -23.05
CA ILE A 3 6.71 -3.90 -21.83
C ILE A 3 7.98 -3.65 -21.03
N HIS A 4 7.82 -3.08 -19.84
CA HIS A 4 8.93 -2.77 -18.94
C HIS A 4 8.90 -3.74 -17.75
N PRO A 5 10.02 -4.38 -17.39
CA PRO A 5 10.12 -5.12 -16.14
C PRO A 5 10.02 -4.16 -14.94
N VAL A 6 9.31 -4.61 -13.89
CA VAL A 6 9.22 -3.91 -12.62
C VAL A 6 9.67 -4.88 -11.53
N GLY A 7 10.92 -4.77 -11.12
CA GLY A 7 11.55 -5.82 -10.33
C GLY A 7 11.64 -7.14 -11.14
N THR A 8 11.56 -8.25 -10.43
CA THR A 8 11.64 -9.59 -11.05
C THR A 8 10.29 -10.28 -11.24
N ARG A 9 9.20 -9.71 -10.67
CA ARG A 9 7.87 -10.36 -10.59
C ARG A 9 6.73 -9.52 -11.11
N ALA A 10 7.01 -8.40 -11.77
CA ALA A 10 5.97 -7.57 -12.34
C ALA A 10 6.37 -6.99 -13.70
N LEU A 11 5.36 -6.65 -14.50
CA LEU A 11 5.51 -6.07 -15.82
C LEU A 11 4.62 -4.81 -15.91
N LEU A 12 5.18 -3.71 -16.34
CA LEU A 12 4.43 -2.51 -16.70
C LEU A 12 4.26 -2.50 -18.23
N VAL A 13 3.04 -2.71 -18.70
CA VAL A 13 2.69 -2.67 -20.11
C VAL A 13 2.19 -1.28 -20.45
N GLU A 14 2.94 -0.56 -21.28
CA GLU A 14 2.58 0.75 -21.79
C GLU A 14 1.81 0.61 -23.11
N LEU A 15 0.64 1.22 -23.17
CA LEU A 15 -0.34 1.11 -24.24
C LEU A 15 -0.63 2.48 -24.84
N ASP A 16 -1.25 2.51 -26.05
CA ASP A 16 -1.44 3.74 -26.81
C ASP A 16 -2.52 4.68 -26.19
N GLY A 17 -3.27 4.21 -25.20
CA GLY A 17 -4.24 5.03 -24.48
C GLY A 17 -5.21 4.22 -23.62
N LEU A 18 -6.06 4.96 -22.90
CA LEU A 18 -6.96 4.41 -21.89
C LEU A 18 -7.89 3.30 -22.42
N SER A 19 -8.41 3.43 -23.64
CA SER A 19 -9.30 2.41 -24.23
C SER A 19 -8.59 1.06 -24.38
N GLN A 20 -7.32 1.07 -24.79
CA GLN A 20 -6.52 -0.16 -24.84
C GLN A 20 -6.26 -0.72 -23.44
N VAL A 21 -5.90 0.14 -22.48
CA VAL A 21 -5.69 -0.28 -21.10
C VAL A 21 -6.92 -0.98 -20.54
N MET A 22 -8.10 -0.40 -20.74
CA MET A 22 -9.36 -0.99 -20.28
C MET A 22 -9.63 -2.36 -20.93
N ALA A 23 -9.45 -2.48 -22.24
CA ALA A 23 -9.65 -3.74 -22.96
C ALA A 23 -8.67 -4.84 -22.49
N TRP A 24 -7.41 -4.48 -22.29
CA TRP A 24 -6.39 -5.40 -21.77
C TRP A 24 -6.67 -5.81 -20.33
N HIS A 25 -7.03 -4.84 -19.48
CA HIS A 25 -7.38 -5.09 -18.09
C HIS A 25 -8.58 -6.04 -17.98
N GLU A 26 -9.66 -5.79 -18.74
CA GLU A 26 -10.83 -6.66 -18.79
C GLU A 26 -10.45 -8.10 -19.20
N ALA A 27 -9.71 -8.25 -20.28
CA ALA A 27 -9.32 -9.56 -20.81
C ALA A 27 -8.45 -10.34 -19.81
N LEU A 28 -7.42 -9.69 -19.22
CA LEU A 28 -6.48 -10.33 -18.29
C LEU A 28 -7.03 -10.49 -16.86
N THR A 29 -8.11 -9.79 -16.51
CA THR A 29 -8.88 -10.03 -15.29
C THR A 29 -9.83 -11.21 -15.48
N ALA A 30 -10.47 -11.31 -16.63
CA ALA A 30 -11.40 -12.41 -16.94
C ALA A 30 -10.68 -13.73 -17.22
N GLN A 31 -9.49 -13.67 -17.81
CA GLN A 31 -8.63 -14.83 -18.08
C GLN A 31 -7.20 -14.53 -17.63
N PRO A 32 -6.93 -14.65 -16.33
CA PRO A 32 -5.61 -14.37 -15.80
C PRO A 32 -4.52 -15.29 -16.39
N LEU A 33 -3.34 -14.74 -16.59
CA LEU A 33 -2.16 -15.51 -16.97
C LEU A 33 -1.73 -16.44 -15.85
N LYS A 34 -0.91 -17.43 -16.18
CA LYS A 34 -0.40 -18.37 -15.17
C LYS A 34 0.33 -17.62 -14.05
N ASP A 35 -0.04 -17.92 -12.81
CA ASP A 35 0.51 -17.32 -11.58
C ASP A 35 0.37 -15.77 -11.51
N GLN A 36 -0.49 -15.17 -12.31
CA GLN A 36 -0.85 -13.76 -12.19
C GLN A 36 -1.52 -13.53 -10.83
N VAL A 37 -1.07 -12.53 -10.11
CA VAL A 37 -1.60 -12.13 -8.80
C VAL A 37 -2.58 -10.97 -8.96
N ASP A 38 -2.18 -9.95 -9.74
CA ASP A 38 -2.97 -8.74 -9.92
C ASP A 38 -2.81 -8.16 -11.34
N ALA A 39 -3.79 -7.35 -11.74
CA ALA A 39 -3.78 -6.52 -12.93
C ALA A 39 -4.29 -5.12 -12.55
N ILE A 40 -3.43 -4.13 -12.58
CA ILE A 40 -3.71 -2.77 -12.13
C ILE A 40 -3.67 -1.82 -13.31
N ALA A 41 -4.84 -1.35 -13.71
CA ALA A 41 -4.96 -0.36 -14.78
C ALA A 41 -4.66 1.05 -14.27
N ALA A 42 -4.07 1.86 -15.15
CA ALA A 42 -3.82 3.28 -14.93
C ALA A 42 -4.11 4.08 -16.22
N ALA A 43 -3.64 5.31 -16.34
CA ALA A 43 -4.01 6.19 -17.46
C ALA A 43 -3.61 5.63 -18.84
N THR A 44 -2.38 5.13 -18.98
CA THR A 44 -1.80 4.60 -20.22
C THR A 44 -1.07 3.27 -20.01
N THR A 45 -1.09 2.73 -18.79
CA THR A 45 -0.32 1.53 -18.44
C THR A 45 -1.18 0.50 -17.74
N LEU A 46 -0.79 -0.76 -17.87
CA LEU A 46 -1.32 -1.89 -17.12
C LEU A 46 -0.15 -2.56 -16.38
N LEU A 47 -0.20 -2.59 -15.05
CA LEU A 47 0.75 -3.32 -14.23
C LEU A 47 0.22 -4.72 -13.97
N LEU A 48 1.02 -5.73 -14.30
CA LEU A 48 0.74 -7.14 -14.01
C LEU A 48 1.75 -7.66 -12.99
N THR A 49 1.27 -8.31 -11.94
CA THR A 49 2.14 -8.91 -10.92
C THR A 49 2.00 -10.42 -10.90
N PHE A 50 3.08 -11.13 -10.55
CA PHE A 50 3.17 -12.59 -10.62
C PHE A 50 3.78 -13.18 -9.35
N ASN A 51 3.44 -14.45 -9.06
CA ASN A 51 4.00 -15.16 -7.91
C ASN A 51 5.49 -15.50 -8.08
N THR A 52 5.97 -15.66 -9.32
CA THR A 52 7.36 -16.07 -9.60
C THR A 52 8.00 -15.25 -10.73
N PRO A 53 9.34 -15.08 -10.72
CA PRO A 53 10.04 -14.43 -11.83
C PRO A 53 9.84 -15.15 -13.17
N ASN A 54 9.83 -16.50 -13.16
CA ASN A 54 9.62 -17.28 -14.38
C ASN A 54 8.25 -17.02 -15.02
N SER A 55 7.21 -16.83 -14.21
CA SER A 55 5.87 -16.53 -14.70
C SER A 55 5.80 -15.12 -15.29
N ALA A 56 6.48 -14.14 -14.69
CA ALA A 56 6.60 -12.79 -15.25
C ALA A 56 7.34 -12.81 -16.59
N HIS A 57 8.45 -13.52 -16.70
CA HIS A 57 9.21 -13.65 -17.95
C HIS A 57 8.37 -14.32 -19.05
N ALA A 58 7.70 -15.44 -18.75
CA ALA A 58 6.82 -16.12 -19.72
C ALA A 58 5.65 -15.23 -20.16
N ALA A 59 5.10 -14.44 -19.23
CA ALA A 59 4.06 -13.47 -19.53
C ALA A 59 4.55 -12.35 -20.46
N ALA A 60 5.77 -11.84 -20.27
CA ALA A 60 6.35 -10.81 -21.13
C ALA A 60 6.46 -11.28 -22.58
N GLU A 61 6.86 -12.53 -22.80
CA GLU A 61 6.90 -13.13 -24.16
C GLU A 61 5.50 -13.31 -24.76
N PHE A 62 4.54 -13.81 -23.97
CA PHE A 62 3.16 -14.01 -24.43
C PHE A 62 2.48 -12.69 -24.80
N LEU A 63 2.71 -11.63 -24.03
CA LEU A 63 2.06 -10.33 -24.21
C LEU A 63 2.50 -9.61 -25.49
N LYS A 64 3.64 -9.95 -26.08
CA LYS A 64 4.10 -9.33 -27.35
C LYS A 64 3.12 -9.55 -28.50
N ASP A 65 2.44 -10.69 -28.50
CA ASP A 65 1.48 -11.10 -29.53
C ASP A 65 0.02 -11.11 -29.00
N PHE A 66 -0.20 -10.60 -27.78
CA PHE A 66 -1.52 -10.59 -27.18
C PHE A 66 -2.40 -9.48 -27.76
N HIS A 67 -3.57 -9.86 -28.21
CA HIS A 67 -4.61 -8.95 -28.66
C HIS A 67 -5.94 -9.30 -27.97
N PRO A 68 -6.47 -8.43 -27.09
CA PRO A 68 -7.74 -8.70 -26.44
C PRO A 68 -8.86 -8.78 -27.47
N SER A 69 -9.66 -9.83 -27.40
CA SER A 69 -10.87 -9.94 -28.21
C SER A 69 -11.92 -8.97 -27.67
N ALA A 70 -12.62 -8.25 -28.55
CA ALA A 70 -13.76 -7.45 -28.14
C ALA A 70 -14.83 -8.40 -27.54
N ARG A 71 -15.14 -8.20 -26.25
CA ARG A 71 -16.26 -8.92 -25.61
C ARG A 71 -17.57 -8.21 -25.86
N SER A 72 -18.67 -9.00 -25.92
CA SER A 72 -20.01 -8.46 -25.83
C SER A 72 -20.22 -7.91 -24.42
N VAL A 73 -20.36 -6.62 -24.32
CA VAL A 73 -20.54 -5.90 -23.06
C VAL A 73 -21.93 -6.21 -22.52
N GLU A 74 -22.03 -6.77 -21.31
CA GLU A 74 -23.25 -6.62 -20.51
C GLU A 74 -23.56 -5.12 -20.40
N GLU A 75 -24.85 -4.74 -20.37
CA GLU A 75 -25.19 -3.32 -20.24
C GLU A 75 -24.53 -2.72 -18.99
N PRO A 76 -23.75 -1.63 -19.14
CA PRO A 76 -23.03 -1.02 -18.02
C PRO A 76 -24.01 -0.60 -16.93
N ARG A 77 -23.72 -0.92 -15.68
CA ARG A 77 -24.49 -0.45 -14.54
C ARG A 77 -24.40 1.07 -14.44
N LEU A 78 -25.53 1.75 -14.25
CA LEU A 78 -25.54 3.19 -13.97
C LEU A 78 -25.49 3.43 -12.45
N VAL A 79 -24.53 4.23 -12.01
CA VAL A 79 -24.38 4.69 -10.62
C VAL A 79 -24.63 6.19 -10.59
N GLU A 80 -25.63 6.64 -9.81
CA GLU A 80 -25.92 8.04 -9.61
C GLU A 80 -25.33 8.52 -8.29
N ILE A 81 -24.66 9.68 -8.28
CA ILE A 81 -24.00 10.27 -7.11
C ILE A 81 -24.52 11.70 -6.92
N ASP A 82 -25.15 11.95 -5.78
CA ASP A 82 -25.62 13.28 -5.41
C ASP A 82 -24.45 14.15 -4.95
N VAL A 83 -24.32 15.35 -5.48
CA VAL A 83 -23.22 16.29 -5.22
C VAL A 83 -23.74 17.66 -4.88
N LEU A 84 -23.31 18.18 -3.73
CA LEU A 84 -23.38 19.59 -3.40
C LEU A 84 -22.14 20.29 -3.95
N TYR A 85 -22.29 21.20 -4.91
CA TYR A 85 -21.18 21.89 -5.57
C TYR A 85 -20.68 23.08 -4.74
N ASP A 86 -20.14 22.78 -3.56
CA ASP A 86 -19.59 23.72 -2.57
C ASP A 86 -18.06 23.65 -2.48
N GLY A 87 -17.40 22.99 -3.47
CA GLY A 87 -15.97 22.79 -3.48
C GLY A 87 -15.17 24.09 -3.50
N GLU A 88 -14.05 24.09 -2.77
CA GLU A 88 -13.17 25.27 -2.65
C GLU A 88 -12.61 25.75 -3.99
N ASP A 89 -12.49 24.85 -5.00
CA ASP A 89 -11.84 25.14 -6.26
C ASP A 89 -12.82 25.26 -7.44
N VAL A 90 -14.14 25.24 -7.21
CA VAL A 90 -15.13 25.21 -8.31
C VAL A 90 -15.01 26.43 -9.22
N ASP A 91 -14.75 27.62 -8.66
CA ASP A 91 -14.60 28.86 -9.44
C ASP A 91 -13.26 28.92 -10.18
N GLU A 92 -12.18 28.39 -9.56
CA GLU A 92 -10.87 28.25 -10.22
C GLU A 92 -10.96 27.24 -11.37
N ALA A 93 -11.56 26.08 -11.14
CA ALA A 93 -11.78 25.05 -12.16
C ALA A 93 -12.60 25.56 -13.35
N ALA A 94 -13.68 26.32 -13.08
CA ALA A 94 -14.48 26.96 -14.12
C ALA A 94 -13.64 27.93 -14.95
N SER A 95 -12.85 28.79 -14.30
CA SER A 95 -11.96 29.74 -14.97
C SER A 95 -10.91 29.06 -15.84
N LEU A 96 -10.29 27.97 -15.34
CA LEU A 96 -9.29 27.19 -16.10
C LEU A 96 -9.89 26.58 -17.37
N LEU A 97 -11.17 26.21 -17.35
CA LEU A 97 -11.90 25.65 -18.48
C LEU A 97 -12.59 26.71 -19.36
N GLY A 98 -12.50 28.00 -19.01
CA GLY A 98 -13.18 29.09 -19.73
C GLY A 98 -14.70 29.06 -19.61
N MET A 99 -15.24 28.52 -18.50
CA MET A 99 -16.66 28.38 -18.22
C MET A 99 -17.09 29.30 -17.06
N SER A 100 -18.41 29.56 -16.93
CA SER A 100 -18.94 30.06 -15.67
C SER A 100 -19.05 28.92 -14.65
N ARG A 101 -19.25 29.26 -13.36
CA ARG A 101 -19.50 28.26 -12.31
C ARG A 101 -20.69 27.34 -12.67
N GLU A 102 -21.79 27.95 -13.09
CA GLU A 102 -23.00 27.22 -13.54
C GLU A 102 -22.70 26.37 -14.76
N GLY A 103 -21.94 26.91 -15.73
CA GLY A 103 -21.53 26.19 -16.93
C GLY A 103 -20.67 24.94 -16.62
N LEU A 104 -19.76 25.04 -15.64
CA LEU A 104 -18.98 23.90 -15.16
C LEU A 104 -19.88 22.84 -14.51
N ILE A 105 -20.83 23.26 -13.65
CA ILE A 105 -21.76 22.36 -12.98
C ILE A 105 -22.64 21.66 -14.01
N ASP A 106 -23.20 22.39 -14.96
CA ASP A 106 -24.04 21.83 -16.04
C ASP A 106 -23.23 20.86 -16.93
N TRP A 107 -21.99 21.20 -17.25
CA TRP A 107 -21.10 20.30 -18.00
C TRP A 107 -20.81 19.02 -17.20
N HIS A 108 -20.46 19.10 -15.92
CA HIS A 108 -20.11 17.95 -15.08
C HIS A 108 -21.31 17.02 -14.84
N THR A 109 -22.50 17.58 -14.61
CA THR A 109 -23.74 16.81 -14.35
C THR A 109 -24.38 16.24 -15.63
N SER A 110 -24.28 16.93 -16.76
CA SER A 110 -24.80 16.46 -18.06
C SER A 110 -23.85 15.48 -18.78
N THR A 111 -22.61 15.37 -18.31
CA THR A 111 -21.63 14.41 -18.82
C THR A 111 -21.94 13.03 -18.21
N GLU A 112 -22.06 12.02 -19.07
CA GLU A 112 -22.03 10.63 -18.64
C GLU A 112 -20.57 10.20 -18.50
N TRP A 113 -20.21 9.71 -17.34
CA TRP A 113 -18.85 9.32 -17.00
C TRP A 113 -18.69 7.80 -17.08
N LEU A 114 -17.60 7.33 -17.64
CA LEU A 114 -17.20 5.93 -17.67
C LEU A 114 -16.17 5.70 -16.57
N ALA A 115 -16.43 4.80 -15.63
CA ALA A 115 -15.48 4.33 -14.64
C ALA A 115 -14.37 3.55 -15.35
N ALA A 116 -13.19 4.13 -15.44
CA ALA A 116 -12.08 3.57 -16.21
C ALA A 116 -11.28 2.56 -15.40
N PHE A 117 -10.81 2.94 -14.20
CA PHE A 117 -10.03 2.07 -13.32
C PHE A 117 -10.10 2.53 -11.87
N GLY A 118 -9.88 1.59 -10.95
CA GLY A 118 -9.67 1.86 -9.53
C GLY A 118 -8.19 2.08 -9.24
N GLY A 119 -7.87 2.94 -8.26
CA GLY A 119 -6.49 3.19 -7.87
C GLY A 119 -6.42 4.13 -6.68
N PHE A 120 -5.22 4.58 -6.29
CA PHE A 120 -4.97 5.52 -5.23
C PHE A 120 -5.43 5.05 -3.82
N ALA A 121 -6.73 4.79 -3.62
CA ALA A 121 -7.30 4.34 -2.35
C ALA A 121 -8.51 3.43 -2.59
N PRO A 122 -8.92 2.58 -1.61
CA PRO A 122 -10.10 1.72 -1.72
C PRO A 122 -11.36 2.52 -2.07
N GLY A 123 -11.98 2.18 -3.20
CA GLY A 123 -13.16 2.87 -3.71
C GLY A 123 -12.89 4.19 -4.44
N PHE A 124 -11.64 4.58 -4.64
CA PHE A 124 -11.29 5.70 -5.50
C PHE A 124 -11.27 5.23 -6.96
N THR A 125 -12.25 5.64 -7.74
CA THR A 125 -12.39 5.24 -9.14
C THR A 125 -12.21 6.45 -10.05
N TYR A 126 -11.30 6.34 -11.00
CA TYR A 126 -11.05 7.34 -12.03
C TYR A 126 -12.11 7.22 -13.11
N CYS A 127 -12.95 8.25 -13.25
CA CYS A 127 -14.01 8.31 -14.24
C CYS A 127 -13.65 9.30 -15.35
N THR A 128 -13.77 8.89 -16.61
CA THR A 128 -13.54 9.73 -17.80
C THR A 128 -14.86 9.98 -18.54
N PRO A 129 -15.04 11.09 -19.29
CA PRO A 129 -16.23 11.27 -20.12
C PRO A 129 -16.43 10.08 -21.08
N ALA A 130 -17.62 9.52 -21.12
CA ALA A 130 -17.97 8.42 -22.03
C ALA A 130 -17.94 8.87 -23.49
N ASP A 131 -18.29 10.13 -23.75
CA ASP A 131 -18.11 10.80 -25.02
C ASP A 131 -16.79 11.61 -24.99
N ALA A 132 -15.81 11.19 -25.76
CA ALA A 132 -14.50 11.84 -25.83
C ALA A 132 -14.57 13.31 -26.24
N SER A 133 -15.62 13.76 -26.96
CA SER A 133 -15.81 15.17 -27.35
C SER A 133 -16.11 16.07 -26.15
N ARG A 134 -16.50 15.51 -25.02
CA ARG A 134 -16.72 16.22 -23.75
C ARG A 134 -15.47 16.25 -22.84
N GLY A 135 -14.36 15.65 -23.30
CA GLY A 135 -13.11 15.63 -22.56
C GLY A 135 -12.55 17.05 -22.30
N VAL A 136 -11.93 17.21 -21.16
CA VAL A 136 -11.23 18.43 -20.74
C VAL A 136 -9.83 18.04 -20.27
N ASP A 137 -8.93 19.02 -20.20
CA ASP A 137 -7.62 18.82 -19.59
C ASP A 137 -7.42 19.92 -18.54
N ILE A 138 -7.69 19.59 -17.28
CA ILE A 138 -7.57 20.52 -16.17
C ILE A 138 -6.34 20.18 -15.32
N PRO A 139 -5.40 21.13 -15.12
CA PRO A 139 -4.19 20.86 -14.37
C PRO A 139 -4.49 20.58 -12.89
N ARG A 140 -3.66 19.74 -12.27
CA ARG A 140 -3.63 19.59 -10.81
C ARG A 140 -3.21 20.91 -10.17
N ARG A 141 -3.53 21.07 -8.90
CA ARG A 141 -3.04 22.18 -8.09
C ARG A 141 -1.52 22.15 -7.99
N SER A 142 -0.90 23.31 -8.09
CA SER A 142 0.56 23.45 -7.93
C SER A 142 1.05 23.02 -6.54
N THR A 143 0.20 23.18 -5.53
CA THR A 143 0.46 22.73 -4.15
C THR A 143 -0.65 21.75 -3.73
N PRO A 144 -0.34 20.44 -3.63
CA PRO A 144 -1.30 19.45 -3.16
C PRO A 144 -1.74 19.73 -1.72
N ARG A 145 -3.00 19.43 -1.39
CA ARG A 145 -3.49 19.44 -0.02
C ARG A 145 -2.94 18.26 0.75
N THR A 146 -2.62 18.47 2.01
CA THR A 146 -2.20 17.40 2.94
C THR A 146 -3.38 16.53 3.36
N ALA A 147 -4.61 17.06 3.34
CA ALA A 147 -5.83 16.35 3.70
C ALA A 147 -7.00 16.88 2.86
N VAL A 148 -7.48 16.07 1.92
CA VAL A 148 -8.74 16.25 1.20
C VAL A 148 -9.81 15.51 1.99
N PRO A 149 -10.98 16.11 2.29
CA PRO A 149 -12.05 15.44 3.05
C PRO A 149 -12.62 14.21 2.31
N ALA A 150 -13.10 13.23 3.08
CA ALA A 150 -13.93 12.15 2.53
C ALA A 150 -15.20 12.72 1.89
N GLY A 151 -15.62 12.15 0.76
CA GLY A 151 -16.76 12.63 -0.02
C GLY A 151 -16.44 13.82 -0.94
N ALA A 152 -15.22 14.36 -0.93
CA ALA A 152 -14.85 15.41 -1.87
C ALA A 152 -14.89 14.89 -3.32
N VAL A 153 -15.61 15.59 -4.19
CA VAL A 153 -15.67 15.34 -5.63
C VAL A 153 -14.63 16.21 -6.31
N GLY A 154 -13.70 15.59 -7.02
CA GLY A 154 -12.58 16.30 -7.64
C GLY A 154 -12.43 15.99 -9.12
N ILE A 155 -11.71 16.90 -9.81
CA ILE A 155 -11.35 16.77 -11.22
C ILE A 155 -9.88 17.10 -11.44
N ALA A 156 -9.20 16.34 -12.30
CA ALA A 156 -7.85 16.61 -12.77
C ALA A 156 -7.56 15.88 -14.09
N GLY A 157 -6.83 16.49 -14.99
CA GLY A 157 -6.70 16.01 -16.37
C GLY A 157 -8.07 15.84 -16.99
N ASN A 158 -8.35 14.66 -17.50
CA ASN A 158 -9.66 14.26 -18.06
C ASN A 158 -10.45 13.35 -17.11
N PHE A 159 -10.14 13.35 -15.80
CA PHE A 159 -10.76 12.46 -14.84
C PHE A 159 -11.56 13.20 -13.79
N SER A 160 -12.73 12.63 -13.42
CA SER A 160 -13.48 12.96 -12.22
C SER A 160 -13.42 11.77 -11.25
N ALA A 161 -13.37 12.03 -9.95
CA ALA A 161 -13.43 11.01 -8.92
C ALA A 161 -13.99 11.55 -7.60
N VAL A 162 -14.39 10.64 -6.73
CA VAL A 162 -14.79 10.94 -5.34
C VAL A 162 -13.73 10.40 -4.40
N TYR A 163 -13.24 11.21 -3.48
CA TYR A 163 -12.33 10.78 -2.42
C TYR A 163 -13.09 9.96 -1.38
N PRO A 164 -12.85 8.66 -1.25
CA PRO A 164 -13.63 7.80 -0.34
C PRO A 164 -13.32 8.06 1.14
N ARG A 165 -12.18 8.70 1.42
CA ARG A 165 -11.67 8.97 2.78
C ARG A 165 -10.73 10.17 2.78
N VAL A 166 -10.42 10.67 3.99
CA VAL A 166 -9.43 11.72 4.15
C VAL A 166 -8.07 11.23 3.63
N SER A 167 -7.50 11.94 2.65
CA SER A 167 -6.22 11.59 2.02
C SER A 167 -5.55 12.82 1.41
N PRO A 168 -4.23 12.84 1.23
CA PRO A 168 -3.59 13.94 0.48
C PRO A 168 -4.04 13.92 -0.97
N GLY A 169 -4.10 15.11 -1.62
CA GLY A 169 -4.49 15.17 -3.03
C GLY A 169 -4.32 16.55 -3.65
N GLY A 170 -4.09 16.57 -4.96
CA GLY A 170 -3.86 17.80 -5.75
C GLY A 170 -4.93 18.07 -6.80
N TRP A 171 -6.10 17.45 -6.73
CA TRP A 171 -7.19 17.68 -7.67
C TRP A 171 -7.98 18.95 -7.31
N GLN A 172 -8.61 19.56 -8.32
CA GLN A 172 -9.54 20.65 -8.13
C GLN A 172 -10.84 20.11 -7.53
N LEU A 173 -11.24 20.62 -6.36
CA LEU A 173 -12.44 20.15 -5.65
C LEU A 173 -13.66 20.92 -6.13
N LEU A 174 -14.63 20.20 -6.72
CA LEU A 174 -15.87 20.75 -7.26
C LEU A 174 -17.00 20.79 -6.24
N GLY A 175 -17.01 19.84 -5.29
CA GLY A 175 -18.11 19.71 -4.35
C GLY A 175 -17.93 18.54 -3.39
N THR A 176 -18.99 18.23 -2.68
CA THR A 176 -19.03 17.15 -1.70
C THR A 176 -20.21 16.21 -1.94
N THR A 177 -20.04 14.95 -1.54
CA THR A 177 -21.11 13.93 -1.49
C THR A 177 -21.08 13.19 -0.16
N THR A 178 -22.22 12.70 0.28
CA THR A 178 -22.34 11.78 1.42
C THR A 178 -22.49 10.32 0.99
N THR A 179 -22.47 10.05 -0.32
CA THR A 179 -22.56 8.70 -0.86
C THR A 179 -21.32 7.91 -0.47
N PRO A 180 -21.45 6.78 0.24
CA PRO A 180 -20.31 5.96 0.61
C PRO A 180 -19.71 5.28 -0.62
N MET A 181 -18.46 5.58 -0.93
CA MET A 181 -17.75 5.00 -2.08
C MET A 181 -17.17 3.62 -1.78
N TRP A 182 -17.07 3.26 -0.51
CA TRP A 182 -16.51 2.00 -0.04
C TRP A 182 -17.28 1.45 1.16
N GLU A 183 -17.68 0.20 1.07
CA GLU A 183 -18.30 -0.57 2.16
C GLU A 183 -17.69 -1.98 2.19
N SER A 184 -16.82 -2.26 3.15
CA SER A 184 -16.05 -3.52 3.20
C SER A 184 -16.89 -4.79 3.26
N ASP A 185 -18.11 -4.70 3.78
CA ASP A 185 -19.06 -5.84 3.89
C ASP A 185 -19.96 -5.99 2.65
N ALA A 186 -19.95 -5.01 1.74
CA ALA A 186 -20.70 -5.08 0.51
C ALA A 186 -20.02 -6.00 -0.53
N GLN A 187 -20.82 -6.52 -1.45
CA GLN A 187 -20.32 -7.29 -2.59
C GLN A 187 -20.93 -6.72 -3.87
N PRO A 188 -20.13 -5.99 -4.62
CA PRO A 188 -18.73 -5.61 -4.44
C PRO A 188 -18.53 -4.49 -3.38
N PRO A 189 -17.35 -4.36 -2.75
CA PRO A 189 -17.12 -3.38 -1.69
C PRO A 189 -17.00 -1.94 -2.22
N ALA A 190 -16.51 -1.74 -3.45
CA ALA A 190 -16.47 -0.44 -4.11
C ALA A 190 -17.82 -0.16 -4.78
N LEU A 191 -18.41 1.02 -4.49
CA LEU A 191 -19.66 1.44 -5.10
C LEU A 191 -19.55 1.54 -6.62
N VAL A 192 -18.49 2.16 -7.11
CA VAL A 192 -18.20 2.32 -8.54
C VAL A 192 -17.08 1.38 -8.94
N GLN A 193 -17.31 0.59 -9.98
CA GLN A 193 -16.35 -0.37 -10.51
C GLN A 193 -15.93 -0.03 -11.94
N PRO A 194 -14.74 -0.44 -12.38
CA PRO A 194 -14.36 -0.31 -13.78
C PRO A 194 -15.43 -0.88 -14.72
N GLY A 195 -15.81 -0.09 -15.73
CA GLY A 195 -16.89 -0.41 -16.66
C GLY A 195 -18.27 0.18 -16.31
N ASP A 196 -18.51 0.61 -15.07
CA ASP A 196 -19.76 1.28 -14.69
C ASP A 196 -19.91 2.64 -15.42
N ARG A 197 -21.16 3.07 -15.59
CA ARG A 197 -21.51 4.44 -15.94
C ARG A 197 -21.80 5.23 -14.67
N VAL A 198 -21.27 6.43 -14.58
CA VAL A 198 -21.48 7.32 -13.43
C VAL A 198 -22.16 8.59 -13.91
N ARG A 199 -23.15 9.05 -13.15
CA ARG A 199 -23.83 10.34 -13.33
C ARG A 199 -23.85 11.13 -12.04
N TYR A 200 -23.30 12.32 -12.07
CA TYR A 200 -23.37 13.23 -10.93
C TYR A 200 -24.67 14.05 -11.01
N ARG A 201 -25.36 14.21 -9.88
CA ARG A 201 -26.58 15.03 -9.78
C ARG A 201 -26.35 16.19 -8.83
N ALA A 202 -26.58 17.40 -9.30
CA ALA A 202 -26.51 18.56 -8.42
C ALA A 202 -27.68 18.58 -7.44
N VAL A 203 -27.39 18.73 -6.16
CA VAL A 203 -28.36 18.87 -5.09
C VAL A 203 -28.13 20.15 -4.28
N SER A 204 -29.19 20.69 -3.68
CA SER A 204 -29.11 21.91 -2.84
C SER A 204 -28.72 21.63 -1.39
N SER A 205 -28.82 20.38 -0.94
CA SER A 205 -28.38 19.90 0.37
C SER A 205 -28.09 18.43 0.35
N LEU A 206 -27.19 18.00 1.21
CA LEU A 206 -26.89 16.59 1.44
C LEU A 206 -27.52 16.14 2.77
N PRO A 207 -27.91 14.87 2.90
CA PRO A 207 -28.31 14.32 4.20
C PRO A 207 -27.14 14.38 5.19
N ASP A 208 -27.44 14.48 6.49
CA ASP A 208 -26.41 14.39 7.52
C ASP A 208 -25.65 13.07 7.41
N ILE A 209 -24.31 13.11 7.51
CA ILE A 209 -23.47 11.91 7.43
C ILE A 209 -23.78 11.02 8.63
N VAL A 210 -24.43 9.90 8.40
CA VAL A 210 -24.50 8.83 9.39
C VAL A 210 -23.17 8.10 9.35
N SER A 211 -22.25 8.55 10.22
CA SER A 211 -21.04 7.87 10.67
C SER A 211 -20.26 7.06 9.62
N THR A 212 -19.12 7.59 9.20
CA THR A 212 -18.02 6.78 8.66
C THR A 212 -17.66 5.69 9.68
N THR A 213 -17.61 4.44 9.25
CA THR A 213 -17.16 3.33 10.09
C THR A 213 -15.77 3.70 10.65
N PRO A 214 -15.58 3.68 11.97
CA PRO A 214 -14.27 4.00 12.55
C PRO A 214 -13.19 3.06 11.98
N PHE A 215 -11.98 3.59 11.83
CA PHE A 215 -10.80 2.79 11.48
C PHE A 215 -10.73 1.53 12.34
N GLY A 216 -10.81 0.38 11.71
CA GLY A 216 -10.62 -0.93 12.31
C GLY A 216 -11.73 -1.40 13.26
N ARG A 217 -12.17 -2.61 13.06
CA ARG A 217 -13.07 -3.34 13.97
C ARG A 217 -12.26 -3.95 15.11
N ARG A 218 -12.91 -4.26 16.21
CA ARG A 218 -12.33 -4.94 17.36
C ARG A 218 -13.11 -6.21 17.62
N THR A 219 -12.54 -7.37 17.31
CA THR A 219 -13.13 -8.66 17.62
C THR A 219 -12.91 -8.99 19.10
N PRO A 220 -13.96 -9.39 19.84
CA PRO A 220 -13.78 -9.97 21.18
C PRO A 220 -12.88 -11.22 21.12
N ALA A 221 -11.92 -11.32 22.03
CA ALA A 221 -11.01 -12.46 22.12
C ALA A 221 -11.79 -13.77 22.38
N ARG A 222 -11.69 -14.75 21.46
CA ARG A 222 -12.38 -16.05 21.63
C ARG A 222 -11.77 -16.90 22.73
N LEU A 223 -10.43 -17.01 22.74
CA LEU A 223 -9.64 -17.66 23.80
C LEU A 223 -8.60 -16.65 24.27
N PRO A 224 -8.89 -15.87 25.33
CA PRO A 224 -7.97 -14.88 25.87
C PRO A 224 -6.63 -15.51 26.25
N ARG A 225 -5.52 -14.91 25.79
CA ARG A 225 -4.16 -15.36 26.10
C ARG A 225 -3.33 -14.30 26.77
N MET A 226 -3.35 -13.09 26.21
CA MET A 226 -2.51 -12.00 26.68
C MET A 226 -3.34 -10.73 26.84
N GLU A 227 -3.03 -9.94 27.85
CA GLU A 227 -3.49 -8.58 28.02
C GLU A 227 -2.38 -7.61 27.67
N VAL A 228 -2.69 -6.56 26.92
CA VAL A 228 -1.75 -5.51 26.54
C VAL A 228 -1.62 -4.50 27.69
N ILE A 229 -0.47 -4.49 28.34
CA ILE A 229 -0.16 -3.53 29.40
C ILE A 229 0.40 -2.24 28.82
N ASP A 230 1.22 -2.36 27.77
CA ASP A 230 1.81 -1.23 27.05
C ASP A 230 2.04 -1.66 25.59
N PRO A 231 1.43 -1.01 24.59
CA PRO A 231 1.62 -1.36 23.18
C PRO A 231 2.88 -0.75 22.56
N GLY A 232 3.67 0.04 23.30
CA GLY A 232 4.79 0.80 22.77
C GLY A 232 4.39 1.94 21.83
N LEU A 233 5.27 2.30 20.90
CA LEU A 233 4.97 3.38 19.95
C LEU A 233 3.82 3.01 19.01
N VAL A 234 3.87 1.80 18.47
CA VAL A 234 2.78 1.25 17.66
C VAL A 234 2.84 -0.28 17.65
N THR A 235 1.68 -0.91 17.77
CA THR A 235 1.49 -2.35 17.60
C THR A 235 0.31 -2.59 16.69
N LEU A 236 0.53 -3.36 15.63
CA LEU A 236 -0.45 -3.67 14.58
C LEU A 236 -0.64 -5.19 14.48
N PHE A 237 -1.83 -5.60 14.06
CA PHE A 237 -2.06 -6.97 13.60
C PHE A 237 -1.56 -7.10 12.16
N GLN A 238 -0.78 -8.14 11.88
CA GLN A 238 -0.26 -8.38 10.53
C GLN A 238 -0.29 -9.87 10.20
N ASP A 239 -0.67 -10.18 8.96
CA ASP A 239 -0.58 -11.52 8.37
C ASP A 239 0.18 -11.44 7.03
N GLN A 240 -0.18 -12.22 6.02
CA GLN A 240 0.43 -12.14 4.69
C GLN A 240 -0.19 -11.07 3.77
N GLY A 241 -1.20 -10.34 4.27
CA GLY A 241 -1.88 -9.32 3.51
C GLY A 241 -3.00 -9.85 2.59
N ARG A 242 -3.48 -8.99 1.69
CA ARG A 242 -4.64 -9.19 0.79
C ARG A 242 -4.29 -8.97 -0.69
N PRO A 243 -3.40 -9.78 -1.29
CA PRO A 243 -2.99 -9.62 -2.69
C PRO A 243 -4.17 -9.80 -3.66
N GLY A 244 -4.03 -9.29 -4.88
CA GLY A 244 -5.03 -9.42 -5.94
C GLY A 244 -6.24 -8.49 -5.78
N ARG A 245 -6.05 -7.33 -5.17
CA ARG A 245 -7.11 -6.33 -4.95
C ARG A 245 -6.76 -4.93 -5.47
N GLY A 246 -5.68 -4.82 -6.25
CA GLY A 246 -5.20 -3.53 -6.77
C GLY A 246 -6.22 -2.82 -7.65
N ASN A 247 -7.03 -3.56 -8.42
CA ASN A 247 -8.13 -3.02 -9.22
C ASN A 247 -9.22 -2.30 -8.39
N LEU A 248 -9.27 -2.55 -7.08
CA LEU A 248 -10.16 -1.85 -6.13
C LEU A 248 -9.47 -0.69 -5.41
N GLY A 249 -8.22 -0.38 -5.76
CA GLY A 249 -7.39 0.60 -5.04
C GLY A 249 -6.83 0.07 -3.71
N VAL A 250 -6.77 -1.25 -3.52
CA VAL A 250 -6.34 -1.90 -2.28
C VAL A 250 -4.97 -2.53 -2.44
N THR A 251 -4.00 -2.09 -1.65
CA THR A 251 -2.68 -2.70 -1.60
C THR A 251 -2.69 -4.03 -0.85
N PRO A 252 -1.71 -4.91 -1.11
CA PRO A 252 -1.59 -6.15 -0.37
C PRO A 252 -1.45 -5.96 1.13
N SER A 253 -0.71 -4.93 1.61
CA SER A 253 -0.34 -4.77 3.02
C SER A 253 0.37 -6.02 3.57
N GLY A 254 0.12 -6.42 4.82
CA GLY A 254 0.77 -7.56 5.46
C GLY A 254 1.98 -7.17 6.30
N ALA A 255 2.61 -8.16 6.93
CA ALA A 255 3.82 -7.95 7.72
C ALA A 255 4.89 -7.24 6.89
N ALA A 256 5.49 -6.18 7.43
CA ALA A 256 6.50 -5.41 6.71
C ALA A 256 7.77 -6.23 6.46
N ASP A 257 8.20 -7.03 7.46
CA ASP A 257 9.22 -8.07 7.34
C ASP A 257 8.51 -9.44 7.41
N GLN A 258 8.23 -10.00 6.23
CA GLN A 258 7.48 -11.25 6.09
C GLN A 258 8.27 -12.47 6.59
N ALA A 259 9.59 -12.43 6.44
CA ALA A 259 10.45 -13.52 6.92
C ALA A 259 10.44 -13.61 8.45
N ALA A 260 10.50 -12.47 9.14
CA ALA A 260 10.43 -12.44 10.59
C ALA A 260 9.07 -12.91 11.10
N ALA A 261 7.96 -12.40 10.54
CA ALA A 261 6.60 -12.82 10.91
C ALA A 261 6.39 -14.33 10.70
N ALA A 262 6.81 -14.85 9.54
CA ALA A 262 6.72 -16.28 9.24
C ALA A 262 7.56 -17.13 10.19
N THR A 263 8.78 -16.68 10.54
CA THR A 263 9.66 -17.38 11.48
C THR A 263 9.05 -17.46 12.89
N ALA A 264 8.48 -16.35 13.38
CA ALA A 264 7.79 -16.33 14.67
C ALA A 264 6.64 -17.36 14.72
N ASN A 265 5.83 -17.39 13.67
CA ASN A 265 4.71 -18.32 13.56
C ASN A 265 5.16 -19.79 13.52
N VAL A 266 6.12 -20.11 12.66
CA VAL A 266 6.66 -21.49 12.54
C VAL A 266 7.25 -21.95 13.85
N ALA A 267 7.96 -21.09 14.58
CA ALA A 267 8.56 -21.42 15.87
C ALA A 267 7.53 -21.88 16.90
N VAL A 268 6.33 -21.30 16.91
CA VAL A 268 5.25 -21.70 17.83
C VAL A 268 4.30 -22.74 17.25
N GLY A 269 4.60 -23.30 16.05
CA GLY A 269 3.78 -24.31 15.39
C GLY A 269 2.53 -23.76 14.68
N ASN A 270 2.47 -22.47 14.39
CA ASN A 270 1.42 -21.87 13.59
C ASN A 270 1.71 -22.02 12.08
N PRO A 271 0.69 -21.91 11.20
CA PRO A 271 0.90 -21.67 9.78
C PRO A 271 1.74 -20.41 9.57
N ARG A 272 2.60 -20.39 8.54
CA ARG A 272 3.49 -19.24 8.21
C ARG A 272 2.75 -17.91 8.11
N GLY A 273 1.54 -17.92 7.60
CA GLY A 273 0.69 -16.75 7.37
C GLY A 273 -0.31 -16.45 8.49
N ALA A 274 -0.18 -17.07 9.67
CA ALA A 274 -1.05 -16.72 10.78
C ALA A 274 -0.78 -15.29 11.25
N THR A 275 -1.80 -14.65 11.81
CA THR A 275 -1.68 -13.27 12.33
C THR A 275 -0.67 -13.20 13.48
N VAL A 276 0.18 -12.18 13.43
CA VAL A 276 1.15 -11.81 14.47
C VAL A 276 0.91 -10.38 14.92
N LEU A 277 1.52 -9.98 16.04
CA LEU A 277 1.69 -8.57 16.37
C LEU A 277 3.00 -8.07 15.76
N GLU A 278 2.94 -6.99 14.97
CA GLU A 278 4.08 -6.21 14.51
C GLU A 278 4.23 -5.01 15.43
N ASN A 279 5.36 -4.88 16.11
CA ASN A 279 5.59 -3.86 17.12
C ASN A 279 6.79 -2.98 16.81
N ILE A 280 6.67 -1.69 17.12
CA ILE A 280 7.74 -0.71 17.13
C ILE A 280 7.77 -0.03 18.51
N GLY A 281 8.96 0.13 19.07
CA GLY A 281 9.16 0.87 20.32
C GLY A 281 8.95 0.05 21.59
N GLY A 282 8.88 -1.27 21.46
CA GLY A 282 8.69 -2.20 22.57
C GLY A 282 7.23 -2.47 22.91
N ILE A 283 6.96 -3.55 23.65
CA ILE A 283 5.62 -3.94 24.09
C ILE A 283 5.69 -4.66 25.44
N ARG A 284 4.66 -4.48 26.27
CA ARG A 284 4.50 -5.23 27.51
C ARG A 284 3.16 -5.96 27.50
N LEU A 285 3.21 -7.27 27.71
CA LEU A 285 2.06 -8.18 27.70
C LEU A 285 2.01 -8.96 29.02
N ARG A 286 0.80 -9.19 29.55
CA ARG A 286 0.55 -10.06 30.69
C ARG A 286 -0.22 -11.30 30.23
N ALA A 287 0.27 -12.50 30.60
CA ALA A 287 -0.41 -13.73 30.29
C ALA A 287 -1.67 -13.90 31.16
N LEU A 288 -2.81 -14.19 30.54
CA LEU A 288 -4.07 -14.52 31.22
C LEU A 288 -4.21 -16.02 31.43
N THR A 289 -3.59 -16.81 30.58
CA THR A 289 -3.54 -18.27 30.66
C THR A 289 -2.19 -18.73 30.14
N ASP A 290 -1.80 -19.96 30.47
CA ASP A 290 -0.58 -20.56 29.94
C ASP A 290 -0.60 -20.54 28.40
N THR A 291 0.50 -20.06 27.82
CA THR A 291 0.65 -19.97 26.37
C THR A 291 2.11 -20.11 25.94
N VAL A 292 2.35 -20.27 24.66
CA VAL A 292 3.69 -20.27 24.07
C VAL A 292 3.78 -19.12 23.09
N ILE A 293 4.83 -18.33 23.19
CA ILE A 293 5.10 -17.21 22.29
C ILE A 293 6.46 -17.36 21.61
N CYS A 294 6.68 -16.64 20.52
CA CYS A 294 7.99 -16.42 19.92
C CYS A 294 8.10 -14.98 19.47
N VAL A 295 9.27 -14.37 19.69
CA VAL A 295 9.60 -13.02 19.24
C VAL A 295 10.74 -13.10 18.22
N THR A 296 10.59 -12.40 17.10
CA THR A 296 11.58 -12.32 16.00
C THR A 296 11.69 -10.89 15.47
N GLY A 297 12.51 -10.67 14.46
CA GLY A 297 12.70 -9.38 13.79
C GLY A 297 13.83 -8.58 14.42
N ALA A 298 13.59 -7.31 14.76
CA ALA A 298 14.62 -6.41 15.28
C ALA A 298 15.35 -6.98 16.49
N GLN A 299 16.62 -6.59 16.64
CA GLN A 299 17.41 -6.97 17.81
C GLN A 299 16.91 -6.20 19.03
N ALA A 300 16.12 -6.86 19.83
CA ALA A 300 15.54 -6.36 21.05
C ALA A 300 15.81 -7.32 22.20
N ARG A 301 15.91 -6.80 23.41
CA ARG A 301 15.93 -7.63 24.61
C ARG A 301 14.52 -8.07 24.95
N VAL A 302 14.32 -9.37 25.13
CA VAL A 302 13.03 -9.94 25.54
C VAL A 302 13.16 -10.49 26.95
N LEU A 303 12.22 -10.13 27.83
CA LEU A 303 12.20 -10.54 29.21
C LEU A 303 10.90 -11.30 29.52
N LEU A 304 11.01 -12.38 30.28
CA LEU A 304 9.89 -13.07 30.93
C LEU A 304 10.08 -12.95 32.44
N ASP A 305 9.19 -12.22 33.12
CA ASP A 305 9.30 -11.94 34.56
C ASP A 305 10.70 -11.43 34.92
N GLU A 306 11.19 -10.42 34.18
CA GLU A 306 12.52 -9.79 34.30
C GLU A 306 13.72 -10.67 33.87
N MET A 307 13.51 -11.95 33.56
CA MET A 307 14.55 -12.85 33.10
C MET A 307 14.69 -12.84 31.59
N PRO A 308 15.91 -12.68 31.02
CA PRO A 308 16.10 -12.61 29.58
C PRO A 308 15.80 -13.95 28.91
N VAL A 309 15.12 -13.88 27.76
CA VAL A 309 14.85 -15.01 26.88
C VAL A 309 15.35 -14.73 25.47
N HIS A 310 15.57 -15.79 24.69
CA HIS A 310 16.17 -15.67 23.36
C HIS A 310 15.13 -15.35 22.28
N LEU A 311 15.53 -14.51 21.31
CA LEU A 311 14.79 -14.32 20.06
C LEU A 311 14.73 -15.62 19.24
N ALA A 312 13.69 -15.73 18.40
CA ALA A 312 13.42 -16.85 17.51
C ALA A 312 13.31 -18.24 18.17
N ARG A 313 13.04 -18.25 19.48
CA ARG A 313 12.80 -19.47 20.27
C ARG A 313 11.43 -19.45 20.91
N PRO A 314 10.69 -20.58 20.88
CA PRO A 314 9.44 -20.69 21.62
C PRO A 314 9.70 -20.56 23.14
N VAL A 315 8.88 -19.77 23.80
CA VAL A 315 8.95 -19.53 25.25
C VAL A 315 7.59 -19.86 25.87
N LEU A 316 7.59 -20.76 26.85
CA LEU A 316 6.38 -21.01 27.66
C LEU A 316 6.19 -19.84 28.63
N VAL A 317 5.02 -19.24 28.59
CA VAL A 317 4.60 -18.14 29.46
C VAL A 317 3.44 -18.62 30.29
N THR A 318 3.60 -18.67 31.60
CA THR A 318 2.55 -19.13 32.54
C THR A 318 1.57 -18.00 32.86
N ALA A 319 0.37 -18.36 33.27
CA ALA A 319 -0.65 -17.39 33.66
C ALA A 319 -0.13 -16.43 34.75
N GLY A 320 -0.36 -15.13 34.57
CA GLY A 320 0.10 -14.07 35.45
C GLY A 320 1.48 -13.51 35.11
N SER A 321 2.31 -14.24 34.34
CA SER A 321 3.66 -13.78 33.93
C SER A 321 3.59 -12.61 32.98
N THR A 322 4.62 -11.77 33.02
CA THR A 322 4.77 -10.59 32.17
C THR A 322 5.87 -10.81 31.13
N VAL A 323 5.54 -10.55 29.87
CA VAL A 323 6.50 -10.51 28.76
C VAL A 323 6.77 -9.06 28.41
N ILE A 324 8.05 -8.71 28.32
CA ILE A 324 8.51 -7.39 27.88
C ILE A 324 9.41 -7.58 26.67
N VAL A 325 9.08 -6.92 25.57
CA VAL A 325 9.99 -6.69 24.46
C VAL A 325 10.46 -5.24 24.58
N GLU A 326 11.73 -5.04 24.85
CA GLU A 326 12.29 -3.69 24.96
C GLU A 326 12.41 -3.04 23.56
N PRO A 327 12.55 -1.70 23.46
CA PRO A 327 12.87 -1.05 22.20
C PRO A 327 14.12 -1.67 21.54
N ALA A 328 14.09 -1.79 20.22
CA ALA A 328 15.18 -2.41 19.48
C ALA A 328 16.50 -1.63 19.62
N THR A 329 17.61 -2.35 19.74
CA THR A 329 18.96 -1.76 19.70
C THR A 329 19.42 -1.54 18.26
N TYR A 330 19.05 -2.42 17.34
CA TYR A 330 19.15 -2.20 15.88
C TYR A 330 18.06 -3.02 15.15
N GLY A 331 17.72 -2.59 13.94
CA GLY A 331 16.44 -2.95 13.35
C GLY A 331 15.33 -2.04 13.87
N MET A 332 14.09 -2.30 13.47
CA MET A 332 12.96 -1.44 13.82
C MET A 332 11.75 -2.23 14.33
N ARG A 333 11.41 -3.35 13.70
CA ARG A 333 10.15 -4.07 13.92
C ARG A 333 10.37 -5.42 14.57
N SER A 334 9.68 -5.65 15.69
CA SER A 334 9.58 -6.95 16.35
C SER A 334 8.25 -7.62 16.02
N TYR A 335 8.27 -8.94 15.85
CA TYR A 335 7.10 -9.75 15.55
C TYR A 335 6.85 -10.73 16.67
N ILE A 336 5.64 -10.73 17.22
CA ILE A 336 5.23 -11.60 18.32
C ILE A 336 4.15 -12.56 17.82
N ALA A 337 4.48 -13.84 17.76
CA ALA A 337 3.52 -14.91 17.49
C ALA A 337 3.08 -15.57 18.81
N ILE A 338 1.80 -15.94 18.87
CA ILE A 338 1.22 -16.70 19.98
C ILE A 338 0.71 -18.03 19.43
N ARG A 339 1.04 -19.14 20.09
CA ARG A 339 0.58 -20.48 19.67
C ARG A 339 -0.93 -20.54 19.55
N GLY A 340 -1.41 -21.09 18.43
CA GLY A 340 -2.82 -21.15 18.04
C GLY A 340 -3.19 -20.13 16.96
N GLY A 341 -2.36 -19.10 16.74
CA GLY A 341 -2.63 -18.01 15.81
C GLY A 341 -3.55 -16.95 16.42
N ILE A 342 -3.13 -15.71 16.36
CA ILE A 342 -3.88 -14.56 16.88
C ILE A 342 -5.19 -14.40 16.10
N VAL A 343 -6.29 -14.15 16.82
CA VAL A 343 -7.59 -13.80 16.24
C VAL A 343 -7.71 -12.30 16.16
N ALA A 344 -7.92 -11.81 14.96
CA ALA A 344 -8.26 -10.42 14.70
C ALA A 344 -9.34 -10.35 13.61
N ASP A 345 -10.03 -9.22 13.49
CA ASP A 345 -10.98 -9.01 12.41
C ASP A 345 -10.29 -9.10 11.06
N THR A 346 -10.98 -9.74 10.11
CA THR A 346 -10.47 -9.83 8.74
C THR A 346 -11.27 -8.93 7.82
N GLU A 347 -10.58 -8.27 6.90
CA GLU A 347 -11.17 -7.45 5.86
C GLU A 347 -10.55 -7.84 4.52
N LEU A 348 -11.40 -8.17 3.55
CA LEU A 348 -10.99 -8.75 2.25
C LEU A 348 -10.09 -9.99 2.42
N GLY A 349 -10.33 -10.79 3.46
CA GLY A 349 -9.63 -12.05 3.73
C GLY A 349 -8.31 -11.92 4.51
N SER A 350 -7.92 -10.73 4.96
CA SER A 350 -6.69 -10.49 5.73
C SER A 350 -6.97 -9.78 7.04
N ALA A 351 -6.21 -10.14 8.08
CA ALA A 351 -6.16 -9.47 9.38
C ALA A 351 -5.07 -8.37 9.44
N SER A 352 -4.49 -7.99 8.30
CA SER A 352 -3.49 -6.92 8.28
C SER A 352 -4.11 -5.55 8.47
N THR A 353 -3.55 -4.78 9.40
CA THR A 353 -3.81 -3.36 9.56
C THR A 353 -3.04 -2.59 8.48
N ASP A 354 -3.75 -2.02 7.53
CA ASP A 354 -3.21 -1.16 6.47
C ASP A 354 -3.33 0.31 6.90
N VAL A 355 -2.20 0.96 7.14
CA VAL A 355 -2.20 2.34 7.66
C VAL A 355 -2.55 3.39 6.63
N LEU A 356 -2.40 3.10 5.33
CA LEU A 356 -2.77 4.03 4.26
C LEU A 356 -4.27 3.96 3.97
N SER A 357 -4.77 2.74 3.71
CA SER A 357 -6.16 2.53 3.35
C SER A 357 -7.11 2.46 4.56
N GLY A 358 -6.57 2.22 5.77
CA GLY A 358 -7.35 2.05 7.00
C GLY A 358 -8.20 0.78 6.99
N LEU A 359 -7.82 -0.20 6.20
CA LEU A 359 -8.44 -1.52 6.19
C LEU A 359 -7.85 -2.41 7.29
N GLY A 360 -8.65 -3.37 7.75
CA GLY A 360 -8.25 -4.35 8.75
C GLY A 360 -8.47 -3.88 10.20
N PRO A 361 -7.91 -4.61 11.19
CA PRO A 361 -8.12 -4.33 12.61
C PRO A 361 -7.54 -2.97 13.03
N ALA A 362 -8.13 -2.37 14.06
CA ALA A 362 -7.56 -1.18 14.68
C ALA A 362 -6.19 -1.50 15.32
N PRO A 363 -5.27 -0.51 15.39
CA PRO A 363 -4.04 -0.65 16.16
C PRO A 363 -4.32 -1.06 17.60
N VAL A 364 -3.42 -1.87 18.15
CA VAL A 364 -3.50 -2.40 19.52
C VAL A 364 -3.37 -1.27 20.55
N ARG A 365 -4.16 -1.34 21.62
CA ARG A 365 -4.20 -0.34 22.70
C ARG A 365 -3.99 -1.00 24.06
N ILE A 366 -3.67 -0.18 25.05
CA ILE A 366 -3.63 -0.59 26.45
C ILE A 366 -4.98 -1.21 26.85
N GLY A 367 -4.93 -2.36 27.54
CA GLY A 367 -6.09 -3.11 28.01
C GLY A 367 -6.72 -4.01 26.95
N ASP A 368 -6.24 -4.01 25.70
CA ASP A 368 -6.73 -4.96 24.69
C ASP A 368 -6.37 -6.40 25.11
N ILE A 369 -7.29 -7.31 24.83
CA ILE A 369 -7.13 -8.74 25.09
C ILE A 369 -6.82 -9.45 23.77
N ILE A 370 -5.64 -10.01 23.68
CA ILE A 370 -5.21 -10.81 22.52
C ILE A 370 -5.66 -12.27 22.73
N GLY A 371 -6.49 -12.74 21.82
CA GLY A 371 -6.99 -14.12 21.82
C GLY A 371 -6.43 -14.94 20.68
N VAL A 372 -6.59 -16.27 20.76
CA VAL A 372 -6.15 -17.20 19.73
C VAL A 372 -7.29 -18.13 19.30
N LEU A 373 -7.08 -18.83 18.17
CA LEU A 373 -7.98 -19.89 17.72
C LEU A 373 -7.85 -21.16 18.60
N PRO A 374 -8.93 -21.94 18.78
CA PRO A 374 -8.87 -23.24 19.43
C PRO A 374 -8.24 -24.27 18.48
N ARG A 375 -6.92 -24.20 18.28
CA ARG A 375 -6.18 -25.16 17.45
C ARG A 375 -5.18 -25.92 18.33
N SER A 376 -5.12 -27.25 18.16
CA SER A 376 -3.97 -28.03 18.59
C SER A 376 -2.88 -27.85 17.54
N SER A 377 -1.84 -27.07 17.83
CA SER A 377 -0.64 -27.04 17.01
C SER A 377 0.32 -28.13 17.50
N ALA A 378 0.97 -28.82 16.56
CA ALA A 378 2.09 -29.69 16.92
C ALA A 378 3.19 -28.84 17.56
N MET A 379 3.80 -29.32 18.65
CA MET A 379 5.00 -28.68 19.18
C MET A 379 6.13 -28.86 18.16
N THR A 380 6.75 -27.77 17.77
CA THR A 380 8.02 -27.82 17.04
C THR A 380 9.12 -27.40 18.01
N ASP A 381 10.11 -28.27 18.19
CA ASP A 381 11.33 -27.97 18.95
C ASP A 381 12.42 -27.38 18.04
N ALA A 382 12.07 -26.94 16.84
CA ALA A 382 13.01 -26.40 15.90
C ALA A 382 13.63 -25.11 16.44
N GLN A 383 14.93 -25.12 16.63
CA GLN A 383 15.71 -23.88 16.83
C GLN A 383 15.76 -23.16 15.49
N LEU A 384 15.11 -22.01 15.42
CA LEU A 384 15.14 -21.15 14.23
C LEU A 384 16.15 -20.02 14.44
N THR A 385 16.71 -19.55 13.35
CA THR A 385 17.54 -18.35 13.34
C THR A 385 16.66 -17.14 13.12
N ASN A 386 16.90 -16.07 13.87
CA ASN A 386 16.24 -14.80 13.64
C ASN A 386 16.64 -14.28 12.25
N PRO A 387 15.69 -14.01 11.33
CA PRO A 387 16.01 -13.70 9.95
C PRO A 387 16.46 -12.24 9.71
N LEU A 388 16.74 -11.48 10.77
CA LEU A 388 17.18 -10.10 10.68
C LEU A 388 18.44 -9.96 9.81
N ARG A 389 18.35 -9.19 8.72
CA ARG A 389 19.41 -9.00 7.72
C ARG A 389 20.03 -7.60 7.70
N VAL A 390 19.58 -6.70 8.57
CA VAL A 390 20.27 -5.42 8.78
C VAL A 390 21.50 -5.64 9.64
N SER A 391 22.51 -4.79 9.48
CA SER A 391 23.74 -4.86 10.23
C SER A 391 23.89 -3.64 11.15
N GLU A 392 24.69 -3.78 12.18
CA GLU A 392 25.18 -2.67 12.98
C GLU A 392 26.22 -1.91 12.14
N GLY A 393 25.89 -0.68 11.77
CA GLY A 393 26.79 0.22 11.05
C GLY A 393 27.79 0.90 11.98
N SER A 394 28.59 1.83 11.44
CA SER A 394 29.49 2.65 12.22
C SER A 394 28.71 3.44 13.28
N HIS A 395 29.23 3.47 14.49
CA HIS A 395 28.62 4.17 15.65
C HIS A 395 27.29 3.58 16.18
N GLY A 396 27.03 2.28 15.99
CA GLY A 396 25.84 1.61 16.51
C GLY A 396 24.54 1.90 15.73
N GLN A 397 24.63 2.55 14.59
CA GLN A 397 23.47 2.79 13.72
C GLN A 397 23.11 1.52 12.93
N THR A 398 21.83 1.38 12.59
CA THR A 398 21.38 0.33 11.67
C THR A 398 21.81 0.68 10.24
N SER A 399 22.26 -0.32 9.48
CA SER A 399 22.57 -0.17 8.07
C SER A 399 22.02 -1.33 7.24
N GLY A 400 21.69 -1.07 5.96
CA GLY A 400 21.20 -2.08 5.03
C GLY A 400 21.68 -1.84 3.60
N VAL A 401 21.83 -2.95 2.88
CA VAL A 401 22.04 -2.96 1.42
C VAL A 401 20.76 -3.49 0.79
N LEU A 402 20.23 -2.76 -0.18
CA LEU A 402 19.03 -3.11 -0.93
C LEU A 402 19.42 -3.44 -2.36
N ARG A 403 19.31 -4.70 -2.74
CA ARG A 403 19.52 -5.11 -4.15
C ARG A 403 18.33 -4.64 -4.96
N CYS A 404 18.60 -4.10 -6.14
CA CYS A 404 17.58 -3.57 -7.02
C CYS A 404 17.91 -3.84 -8.49
N VAL A 405 16.90 -3.76 -9.34
CA VAL A 405 17.04 -3.63 -10.80
C VAL A 405 16.63 -2.21 -11.19
N LEU A 406 17.07 -1.74 -12.36
CA LEU A 406 16.61 -0.44 -12.88
C LEU A 406 15.08 -0.45 -13.04
N GLY A 407 14.47 0.68 -12.81
CA GLY A 407 13.01 0.84 -12.85
C GLY A 407 12.47 1.07 -14.26
N PRO A 408 11.15 1.00 -14.45
CA PRO A 408 10.52 1.21 -15.75
C PRO A 408 10.64 2.65 -16.26
N ARG A 409 11.13 3.57 -15.44
CA ARG A 409 11.29 5.00 -15.75
C ARG A 409 12.71 5.52 -15.44
N ASP A 410 13.71 4.66 -15.53
CA ASP A 410 15.13 5.04 -15.40
C ASP A 410 15.54 6.08 -16.47
N ASP A 411 14.97 6.01 -17.66
CA ASP A 411 15.13 6.96 -18.77
C ASP A 411 14.60 8.39 -18.51
N TRP A 412 13.93 8.60 -17.36
CA TRP A 412 13.54 9.93 -16.87
C TRP A 412 14.65 10.64 -16.12
N PHE A 413 15.78 9.98 -15.88
CA PHE A 413 16.88 10.53 -15.11
C PHE A 413 18.13 10.74 -15.97
N THR A 414 18.98 11.68 -15.57
CA THR A 414 20.30 11.83 -16.17
C THR A 414 21.19 10.65 -15.76
N GLN A 415 22.20 10.30 -16.59
CA GLN A 415 23.15 9.24 -16.24
C GLN A 415 23.86 9.55 -14.90
N ASP A 416 24.28 10.79 -14.69
CA ASP A 416 24.88 11.22 -13.42
C ASP A 416 23.97 10.97 -12.22
N SER A 417 22.65 11.07 -12.40
CA SER A 417 21.68 10.77 -11.33
C SER A 417 21.50 9.28 -11.09
N LEU A 418 21.54 8.44 -12.14
CA LEU A 418 21.53 6.99 -12.01
C LEU A 418 22.80 6.50 -11.27
N ASP A 419 23.96 6.99 -11.66
CA ASP A 419 25.23 6.67 -11.02
C ASP A 419 25.22 7.14 -9.54
N ALA A 420 24.79 8.38 -9.30
CA ALA A 420 24.66 8.93 -7.97
C ALA A 420 23.68 8.13 -7.08
N PHE A 421 22.58 7.65 -7.63
CA PHE A 421 21.61 6.82 -6.89
C PHE A 421 22.26 5.54 -6.38
N LEU A 422 23.08 4.88 -7.17
CA LEU A 422 23.74 3.61 -6.84
C LEU A 422 24.98 3.78 -5.94
N GLU A 423 25.78 4.83 -6.16
CA GLU A 423 27.06 5.04 -5.47
C GLU A 423 26.91 5.68 -4.09
N ARG A 424 25.88 6.49 -3.89
CA ARG A 424 25.68 7.24 -2.65
C ARG A 424 25.25 6.39 -1.49
N LYS A 425 25.51 6.92 -0.29
CA LYS A 425 24.84 6.50 0.94
C LYS A 425 23.62 7.37 1.14
N TRP A 426 22.52 6.72 1.41
CA TRP A 426 21.25 7.36 1.73
C TRP A 426 20.96 7.23 3.22
N GLU A 427 20.28 8.20 3.80
CA GLU A 427 19.83 8.19 5.17
C GLU A 427 18.31 8.14 5.24
N VAL A 428 17.77 7.29 6.11
CA VAL A 428 16.32 7.17 6.36
C VAL A 428 15.82 8.35 7.16
N THR A 429 14.84 9.06 6.64
CA THR A 429 14.28 10.25 7.29
C THR A 429 13.19 9.90 8.32
N PRO A 430 12.91 10.79 9.31
CA PRO A 430 11.83 10.60 10.28
C PRO A 430 10.42 10.52 9.69
N GLN A 431 10.21 10.96 8.45
CA GLN A 431 8.94 10.89 7.75
C GLN A 431 8.64 9.51 7.15
N SER A 432 9.54 8.55 7.36
CA SER A 432 9.36 7.16 6.94
C SER A 432 8.28 6.44 7.75
N ASN A 433 7.50 5.57 7.08
CA ASN A 433 6.44 4.79 7.69
C ASN A 433 6.22 3.47 6.92
N ARG A 434 5.09 2.78 7.12
CA ARG A 434 4.76 1.55 6.39
C ARG A 434 4.42 1.75 4.91
N VAL A 435 4.11 2.99 4.51
CA VAL A 435 3.84 3.34 3.10
C VAL A 435 5.14 3.44 2.31
N GLY A 436 6.15 4.09 2.88
CA GLY A 436 7.43 4.26 2.20
C GLY A 436 8.56 4.71 3.11
N LEU A 437 9.75 4.24 2.77
CA LEU A 437 11.02 4.62 3.34
C LEU A 437 11.51 5.86 2.58
N ARG A 438 11.46 7.02 3.20
CA ARG A 438 11.91 8.30 2.62
C ARG A 438 13.38 8.50 2.90
N LEU A 439 14.12 8.75 1.84
CA LEU A 439 15.57 8.83 1.90
C LEU A 439 16.04 10.25 1.57
N THR A 440 17.11 10.66 2.23
CA THR A 440 17.86 11.86 1.86
C THR A 440 19.34 11.49 1.66
N ALA A 441 20.10 12.29 0.94
CA ALA A 441 21.52 12.05 0.80
C ALA A 441 22.20 12.15 2.18
N ALA A 442 23.11 11.22 2.49
CA ALA A 442 23.81 11.21 3.78
C ALA A 442 24.77 12.41 3.95
N SER A 443 25.14 13.08 2.86
CA SER A 443 25.94 14.30 2.87
C SER A 443 25.15 15.48 2.30
N ALA A 444 25.04 16.55 3.06
CA ALA A 444 24.38 17.79 2.62
C ALA A 444 25.08 18.49 1.41
N ALA A 445 26.28 18.05 1.05
CA ALA A 445 27.00 18.56 -0.13
C ALA A 445 26.56 17.89 -1.44
N GLU A 446 25.77 16.80 -1.36
CA GLU A 446 25.32 16.07 -2.54
C GLU A 446 24.04 16.69 -3.11
N ALA A 447 24.04 16.97 -4.42
CA ALA A 447 22.89 17.55 -5.09
C ALA A 447 21.74 16.51 -5.19
N PRO A 448 20.46 16.95 -5.17
CA PRO A 448 19.32 16.09 -5.46
C PRO A 448 19.43 15.37 -6.82
N LEU A 449 18.79 14.23 -6.95
CA LEU A 449 18.71 13.54 -8.25
C LEU A 449 17.94 14.39 -9.25
N GLN A 450 18.47 14.50 -10.48
CA GLN A 450 17.93 15.36 -11.52
C GLN A 450 17.19 14.52 -12.57
N ARG A 451 16.05 15.02 -13.01
CA ARG A 451 15.30 14.46 -14.13
C ARG A 451 15.90 14.95 -15.46
N ALA A 452 15.98 14.05 -16.43
CA ALA A 452 16.30 14.35 -17.83
C ALA A 452 15.07 14.82 -18.62
N ARG A 453 13.87 14.56 -18.11
CA ARG A 453 12.59 14.93 -18.73
C ARG A 453 11.79 15.85 -17.82
N GLU A 454 11.18 16.86 -18.41
CA GLU A 454 10.24 17.75 -17.74
C GLU A 454 8.81 17.23 -17.91
N GLY A 455 7.90 17.69 -17.04
CA GLY A 455 6.47 17.38 -17.08
C GLY A 455 6.01 16.42 -16.00
N GLU A 456 4.71 16.12 -16.03
CA GLU A 456 4.07 15.16 -15.13
C GLU A 456 3.99 13.78 -15.78
N LEU A 457 4.36 12.75 -15.03
CA LEU A 457 4.12 11.37 -15.42
C LEU A 457 2.65 11.04 -15.15
N PRO A 458 1.88 10.50 -16.13
CA PRO A 458 0.59 9.94 -15.86
C PRO A 458 0.67 8.89 -14.74
N SER A 459 -0.40 8.74 -13.95
CA SER A 459 -0.42 7.73 -12.90
C SER A 459 -0.17 6.32 -13.46
N GLU A 460 0.70 5.57 -12.80
CA GLU A 460 1.08 4.20 -13.15
C GLU A 460 0.89 3.27 -11.96
N GLY A 461 0.70 1.97 -12.22
CA GLY A 461 0.64 0.95 -11.16
C GLY A 461 1.98 0.83 -10.43
N MET A 462 1.94 0.60 -9.12
CA MET A 462 3.10 0.51 -8.24
C MET A 462 3.17 -0.85 -7.54
N VAL A 463 4.40 -1.28 -7.23
CA VAL A 463 4.66 -2.46 -6.38
C VAL A 463 5.45 -2.05 -5.15
N ALA A 464 5.40 -2.86 -4.09
CA ALA A 464 6.35 -2.73 -3.00
C ALA A 464 7.79 -2.90 -3.56
N GLY A 465 8.72 -2.08 -3.08
CA GLY A 465 10.08 -2.01 -3.62
C GLY A 465 10.28 -0.97 -4.73
N SER A 466 9.23 -0.42 -5.34
CA SER A 466 9.36 0.70 -6.28
C SER A 466 10.06 1.89 -5.61
N VAL A 467 11.11 2.41 -6.24
CA VAL A 467 11.84 3.59 -5.76
C VAL A 467 11.41 4.78 -6.59
N GLN A 468 10.46 5.55 -6.08
CA GLN A 468 10.00 6.78 -6.72
C GLN A 468 10.89 7.98 -6.38
N VAL A 469 11.09 8.87 -7.35
CA VAL A 469 11.82 10.14 -7.14
C VAL A 469 10.87 11.31 -7.42
N PRO A 470 10.32 11.95 -6.36
CA PRO A 470 9.55 13.19 -6.49
C PRO A 470 10.38 14.35 -7.08
N PRO A 471 9.76 15.50 -7.38
CA PRO A 471 10.49 16.70 -7.87
C PRO A 471 11.59 17.21 -6.93
N SER A 472 11.54 16.84 -5.64
CA SER A 472 12.61 17.16 -4.68
C SER A 472 13.94 16.45 -5.00
N GLY A 473 13.92 15.39 -5.81
CA GLY A 473 15.10 14.57 -6.11
C GLY A 473 15.48 13.60 -4.96
N GLU A 474 14.63 13.43 -3.96
CA GLU A 474 14.84 12.54 -2.84
C GLU A 474 14.07 11.21 -3.03
N PRO A 475 14.75 10.05 -3.03
CA PRO A 475 14.10 8.77 -3.29
C PRO A 475 13.12 8.35 -2.19
N VAL A 476 12.06 7.65 -2.58
CA VAL A 476 11.11 6.99 -1.68
C VAL A 476 10.98 5.54 -2.09
N VAL A 477 11.41 4.61 -1.24
CA VAL A 477 11.22 3.16 -1.45
C VAL A 477 9.86 2.78 -0.91
N PHE A 478 8.95 2.30 -1.76
CA PHE A 478 7.63 1.86 -1.34
C PHE A 478 7.71 0.58 -0.51
N LEU A 479 7.01 0.58 0.63
CA LEU A 479 6.86 -0.57 1.51
C LEU A 479 5.46 -1.21 1.36
N ARG A 480 5.03 -2.03 2.32
CA ARG A 480 3.85 -2.89 2.17
C ARG A 480 2.50 -2.15 2.07
N ASP A 481 2.38 -0.97 2.68
CA ASP A 481 1.15 -0.17 2.63
C ASP A 481 1.24 0.97 1.58
N HIS A 482 2.01 0.78 0.50
CA HIS A 482 2.18 1.77 -0.57
C HIS A 482 0.87 2.09 -1.29
N ALA A 483 0.79 3.22 -1.97
CA ALA A 483 -0.35 3.50 -2.86
C ALA A 483 -0.33 2.56 -4.08
N VAL A 484 -1.50 2.08 -4.51
CA VAL A 484 -1.63 1.16 -5.67
C VAL A 484 -1.15 1.82 -6.95
N THR A 485 -1.37 3.14 -7.09
CA THR A 485 -0.91 3.94 -8.23
C THR A 485 -0.10 5.13 -7.76
N GLY A 486 0.87 5.56 -8.56
CA GLY A 486 1.71 6.73 -8.31
C GLY A 486 1.99 7.51 -9.59
N GLY A 487 2.36 8.79 -9.46
CA GLY A 487 2.62 9.69 -10.58
C GLY A 487 4.03 10.25 -10.62
N TYR A 488 5.00 9.60 -9.95
CA TYR A 488 6.41 9.99 -10.04
C TYR A 488 7.24 8.86 -10.67
N PRO A 489 8.28 9.18 -11.44
CA PRO A 489 9.09 8.18 -12.11
C PRO A 489 9.79 7.25 -11.11
N VAL A 490 9.75 5.96 -11.43
CA VAL A 490 10.40 4.88 -10.66
C VAL A 490 11.79 4.65 -11.25
N ILE A 491 12.85 5.05 -10.51
CA ILE A 491 14.25 4.93 -10.93
C ILE A 491 14.78 3.50 -10.82
N ALA A 492 14.31 2.75 -9.80
CA ALA A 492 14.72 1.39 -9.53
C ALA A 492 13.58 0.62 -8.83
N THR A 493 13.68 -0.71 -8.82
CA THR A 493 12.79 -1.56 -8.02
C THR A 493 13.64 -2.49 -7.17
N VAL A 494 13.49 -2.39 -5.85
CA VAL A 494 14.14 -3.27 -4.85
C VAL A 494 13.59 -4.68 -4.99
N LEU A 495 14.46 -5.70 -4.88
CA LEU A 495 14.03 -7.09 -4.92
C LEU A 495 13.07 -7.41 -3.77
N GLU A 496 12.09 -8.27 -4.04
CA GLU A 496 11.05 -8.67 -3.07
C GLU A 496 11.66 -9.15 -1.73
N GLU A 497 12.75 -9.92 -1.80
CA GLU A 497 13.44 -10.47 -0.64
C GLU A 497 14.11 -9.40 0.23
N ASP A 498 14.43 -8.21 -0.34
CA ASP A 498 15.12 -7.14 0.38
C ASP A 498 14.16 -6.07 0.92
N ILE A 499 12.86 -6.17 0.60
CA ILE A 499 11.82 -5.34 1.25
C ILE A 499 11.80 -5.60 2.76
N ASP A 500 12.04 -6.83 3.19
CA ASP A 500 12.19 -7.19 4.61
C ASP A 500 13.34 -6.42 5.28
N ILE A 501 14.47 -6.20 4.55
CA ILE A 501 15.59 -5.37 5.02
C ILE A 501 15.13 -3.92 5.15
N ALA A 502 14.51 -3.37 4.09
CA ALA A 502 14.00 -2.00 4.09
C ALA A 502 13.02 -1.75 5.25
N ALA A 503 12.18 -2.75 5.56
CA ALA A 503 11.25 -2.68 6.70
C ALA A 503 11.93 -2.61 8.07
N GLN A 504 13.19 -3.00 8.18
CA GLN A 504 13.95 -3.00 9.43
C GLN A 504 14.86 -1.76 9.60
N LEU A 505 14.80 -0.80 8.69
CA LEU A 505 15.62 0.40 8.72
C LEU A 505 14.90 1.54 9.47
N PRO A 506 15.32 1.92 10.69
CA PRO A 506 14.76 3.05 11.43
C PRO A 506 15.23 4.40 10.87
N PRO A 507 14.59 5.52 11.24
CA PRO A 507 15.14 6.85 10.99
C PRO A 507 16.60 6.98 11.45
N GLY A 508 17.44 7.61 10.63
CA GLY A 508 18.89 7.72 10.84
C GLY A 508 19.69 6.49 10.37
N ALA A 509 19.03 5.41 9.94
CA ALA A 509 19.71 4.26 9.33
C ALA A 509 20.33 4.64 7.99
N THR A 510 21.44 3.99 7.63
CA THR A 510 22.07 4.16 6.31
C THR A 510 21.66 3.06 5.33
N VAL A 511 21.44 3.48 4.08
CA VAL A 511 21.02 2.59 2.97
C VAL A 511 22.00 2.73 1.81
N ARG A 512 22.28 1.61 1.15
CA ARG A 512 22.94 1.57 -0.16
C ARG A 512 22.12 0.72 -1.10
N PHE A 513 22.14 1.08 -2.38
CA PHE A 513 21.55 0.28 -3.42
C PHE A 513 22.63 -0.50 -4.17
N GLU A 514 22.34 -1.75 -4.48
CA GLU A 514 23.21 -2.61 -5.26
C GLU A 514 22.44 -3.09 -6.49
N LEU A 515 22.91 -2.67 -7.67
CA LEU A 515 22.31 -3.09 -8.93
C LEU A 515 22.63 -4.57 -9.19
N VAL A 516 21.61 -5.36 -9.48
CA VAL A 516 21.74 -6.74 -9.93
C VAL A 516 21.22 -6.88 -11.35
N GLU A 517 21.77 -7.87 -12.09
CA GLU A 517 21.23 -8.21 -13.40
C GLU A 517 19.82 -8.79 -13.24
N GLY A 518 18.85 -8.24 -13.99
CA GLY A 518 17.44 -8.61 -13.95
C GLY A 518 17.11 -9.88 -14.75
#